data_89f838e3c9bd99c99336e1d5813f93b7
#
_entry.id   89f838e3c9bd99c99336e1d5813f93b7
#
_cell.length_a   1.000
_cell.length_b   1.000
_cell.length_c   1.000
_cell.angle_alpha   90.00
_cell.angle_beta   90.00
_cell.angle_gamma   90.00
#
_symmetry.space_group_name_H-M   'P 1'
#
loop_
_entity.id
_entity.type
_entity.pdbx_description
1 polymer ?
#
loop_
_entity_poly.entity_id
_entity_poly.type
_entity_poly.pdbx_seq_one_letter_code
_entity_poly.pdbx_strand_id
1 'polypeptide(L)'
;MVMFRSFVLSVFLGGGTLFAGSPTSVVTSGGEEGEAAGFDSRLTGDWGGVRTGMAEKGLTVDLNGIYSFQGVAGGGLNLGHDVGNVFSGNLGVVFDTEKAGLWPGGVLKARLEGRGGATAVKGAGATSPVNNQAVFPLVEGSGGNEVLALTELTFTQFLTEKIGLTGGLLNTTYGDNNPITGNAISNQHFMNLGFLYSPVEAGVAPAVTLGGGVVLIPIEGVMGSFTVFGSEETAGKNPFALYEGTTFATEWEFEYELGEKPGGMVFGGLYSVNQLRLPFGSDPRLVLEELEAGEEVETDADSWAVFWNGYQYFVGDEERGMGVFARAGFSDGGPNPVRAHAALGLGGVGLLPGRERDRWGAGMYYQKLADGLIAQVGGLDDEIGGEIFYNVELTPWMHVTLDVQVIDSAVPQAGTVVVLGTRVGIQF
;
A
#
# COMPACT_ATOMS: atom_id res chain seq x y z
N MET A 1 4.13 -30.00 17.68
CA MET A 1 3.73 -30.21 16.27
C MET A 1 2.38 -29.56 15.95
N VAL A 2 1.34 -29.67 16.77
CA VAL A 2 0.04 -28.99 16.54
C VAL A 2 0.11 -27.48 16.80
N MET A 3 0.80 -27.01 17.84
CA MET A 3 0.96 -25.58 18.15
C MET A 3 1.74 -24.81 17.05
N PHE A 4 2.72 -25.43 16.45
CA PHE A 4 3.56 -24.81 15.44
C PHE A 4 2.87 -24.72 14.06
N ARG A 5 2.03 -25.72 13.72
CA ARG A 5 1.18 -25.63 12.52
C ARG A 5 0.19 -24.48 12.60
N SER A 6 -0.32 -24.19 13.80
CA SER A 6 -1.18 -23.02 14.03
C SER A 6 -0.44 -21.70 13.91
N PHE A 7 0.88 -21.65 14.23
CA PHE A 7 1.70 -20.44 14.10
C PHE A 7 1.98 -20.06 12.65
N VAL A 8 2.45 -21.00 11.82
CA VAL A 8 2.64 -20.74 10.39
C VAL A 8 1.32 -20.36 9.73
N LEU A 9 0.23 -20.98 10.12
CA LEU A 9 -1.10 -20.68 9.60
C LEU A 9 -1.63 -19.32 10.14
N SER A 10 -1.34 -18.95 11.39
CA SER A 10 -1.74 -17.65 11.96
C SER A 10 -0.96 -16.48 11.37
N VAL A 11 0.32 -16.64 11.04
CA VAL A 11 1.11 -15.67 10.27
C VAL A 11 0.51 -15.44 8.86
N PHE A 12 -0.20 -16.45 8.32
CA PHE A 12 -0.87 -16.34 7.01
C PHE A 12 -2.35 -15.96 7.07
N LEU A 13 -3.01 -16.23 8.18
CA LEU A 13 -4.47 -16.10 8.31
C LEU A 13 -4.89 -15.09 9.40
N GLY A 14 -3.99 -14.74 10.31
CA GLY A 14 -4.26 -13.84 11.42
C GLY A 14 -3.10 -12.89 11.66
N GLY A 15 -3.36 -11.59 11.46
CA GLY A 15 -2.67 -10.48 12.06
C GLY A 15 -1.16 -10.41 11.93
N GLY A 16 -0.59 -10.74 10.81
CA GLY A 16 0.83 -10.58 10.56
C GLY A 16 1.06 -9.53 9.48
N THR A 17 1.77 -8.50 9.80
CA THR A 17 2.33 -7.49 8.91
C THR A 17 3.06 -8.12 7.73
N LEU A 18 2.94 -7.57 6.55
CA LEU A 18 3.52 -8.19 5.37
C LEU A 18 4.06 -7.17 4.37
N PHE A 19 5.13 -7.48 3.80
CA PHE A 19 6.22 -6.87 3.06
C PHE A 19 5.87 -6.09 1.78
N ALA A 20 6.45 -4.90 1.57
CA ALA A 20 6.52 -4.22 0.28
C ALA A 20 7.35 -5.08 -0.70
N GLY A 21 6.77 -5.42 -1.82
CA GLY A 21 7.45 -6.31 -2.76
C GLY A 21 7.55 -7.75 -2.31
N SER A 22 7.01 -8.10 -1.14
CA SER A 22 6.95 -9.49 -0.71
C SER A 22 5.68 -10.15 -1.19
N PRO A 23 5.80 -11.31 -1.81
CA PRO A 23 4.64 -12.08 -2.23
C PRO A 23 3.84 -12.69 -1.07
N THR A 24 4.27 -12.46 0.14
CA THR A 24 3.57 -12.87 1.37
C THR A 24 2.68 -11.79 1.95
N SER A 25 2.75 -10.55 1.44
CA SER A 25 1.90 -9.44 1.89
C SER A 25 0.44 -9.66 1.53
N VAL A 26 -0.19 -10.57 2.14
CA VAL A 26 -1.61 -10.77 1.94
C VAL A 26 -2.22 -11.33 3.17
N VAL A 27 -3.14 -10.68 3.60
CA VAL A 27 -4.36 -11.08 4.30
C VAL A 27 -4.92 -9.94 5.13
N THR A 28 -4.57 -8.72 5.02
CA THR A 28 -5.14 -7.82 6.02
C THR A 28 -5.76 -6.51 5.58
N SER A 29 -6.14 -6.33 4.35
CA SER A 29 -7.09 -5.23 4.08
C SER A 29 -8.56 -5.59 4.34
N GLY A 30 -8.80 -6.74 4.90
CA GLY A 30 -10.14 -7.22 5.22
C GLY A 30 -10.18 -8.46 6.09
N GLY A 31 -9.02 -9.00 6.49
CA GLY A 31 -8.93 -10.31 7.15
C GLY A 31 -8.52 -10.30 8.62
N GLU A 32 -7.94 -9.23 9.15
CA GLU A 32 -7.54 -9.21 10.57
C GLU A 32 -8.72 -9.26 11.54
N GLU A 33 -9.86 -8.73 11.15
CA GLU A 33 -11.09 -8.87 11.93
C GLU A 33 -11.89 -10.14 11.58
N GLY A 34 -11.53 -10.83 10.49
CA GLY A 34 -12.39 -11.88 9.90
C GLY A 34 -12.38 -13.22 10.61
N GLU A 35 -11.26 -13.67 11.17
CA GLU A 35 -11.21 -14.97 11.84
C GLU A 35 -11.62 -14.92 13.32
N ALA A 36 -11.32 -13.85 14.03
CA ALA A 36 -11.72 -13.71 15.44
C ALA A 36 -13.17 -13.25 15.62
N ALA A 37 -13.71 -12.45 14.67
CA ALA A 37 -15.07 -11.91 14.72
C ALA A 37 -16.11 -12.76 13.98
N GLY A 38 -15.69 -13.76 13.21
CA GLY A 38 -16.56 -14.56 12.36
C GLY A 38 -17.19 -13.75 11.22
N PHE A 39 -18.03 -14.38 10.39
CA PHE A 39 -18.71 -13.71 9.27
C PHE A 39 -19.84 -12.75 9.69
N ASP A 40 -20.12 -12.63 10.98
CA ASP A 40 -21.07 -11.65 11.52
C ASP A 40 -20.59 -10.19 11.36
N SER A 41 -19.27 -9.98 11.16
CA SER A 41 -18.67 -8.69 10.81
C SER A 41 -18.81 -8.33 9.32
N ARG A 42 -19.54 -9.10 8.53
CA ARG A 42 -19.79 -8.88 7.10
C ARG A 42 -21.24 -8.46 6.85
N LEU A 43 -21.48 -7.54 5.93
CA LEU A 43 -22.85 -7.10 5.55
C LEU A 43 -23.72 -8.28 5.12
N THR A 44 -23.16 -9.23 4.40
CA THR A 44 -23.88 -10.39 3.86
C THR A 44 -23.84 -11.61 4.80
N GLY A 45 -23.16 -11.50 5.95
CA GLY A 45 -23.04 -12.55 6.94
C GLY A 45 -22.39 -13.83 6.42
N ASP A 46 -22.69 -14.95 7.04
CA ASP A 46 -22.10 -16.27 6.73
C ASP A 46 -22.80 -17.02 5.57
N TRP A 47 -23.74 -16.41 4.86
CA TRP A 47 -24.53 -17.05 3.79
C TRP A 47 -25.19 -18.38 4.24
N GLY A 48 -25.66 -18.43 5.49
CA GLY A 48 -26.24 -19.63 6.07
C GLY A 48 -25.26 -20.78 6.31
N GLY A 49 -24.02 -20.48 6.63
CA GLY A 49 -22.94 -21.46 6.90
C GLY A 49 -22.07 -21.78 5.68
N VAL A 50 -22.33 -21.17 4.52
CA VAL A 50 -21.55 -21.46 3.30
C VAL A 50 -20.13 -20.91 3.42
N ARG A 51 -19.95 -19.68 3.91
CA ARG A 51 -18.61 -19.10 4.09
C ARG A 51 -17.77 -19.91 5.07
N THR A 52 -18.33 -20.24 6.23
CA THR A 52 -17.67 -21.11 7.21
C THR A 52 -17.27 -22.44 6.56
N GLY A 53 -18.20 -23.10 5.86
CA GLY A 53 -17.91 -24.36 5.19
C GLY A 53 -16.88 -24.26 4.06
N MET A 54 -16.75 -23.11 3.41
CA MET A 54 -15.66 -22.84 2.43
C MET A 54 -14.32 -22.64 3.15
N ALA A 55 -14.29 -21.83 4.21
CA ALA A 55 -13.08 -21.55 4.98
C ALA A 55 -12.50 -22.80 5.63
N GLU A 56 -13.35 -23.70 6.17
CA GLU A 56 -12.96 -25.00 6.68
C GLU A 56 -12.30 -25.90 5.62
N LYS A 57 -12.65 -25.71 4.33
CA LYS A 57 -12.08 -26.37 3.17
C LYS A 57 -10.96 -25.58 2.51
N GLY A 58 -10.43 -24.57 3.17
CA GLY A 58 -9.30 -23.78 2.71
C GLY A 58 -9.63 -22.68 1.72
N LEU A 59 -10.91 -22.39 1.42
CA LEU A 59 -11.29 -21.33 0.49
C LEU A 59 -11.91 -20.14 1.23
N THR A 60 -11.21 -19.01 1.23
CA THR A 60 -11.72 -17.75 1.81
C THR A 60 -11.96 -16.74 0.68
N VAL A 61 -13.08 -16.03 0.76
CA VAL A 61 -13.47 -15.00 -0.20
C VAL A 61 -13.82 -13.73 0.56
N ASP A 62 -13.14 -12.65 0.23
CA ASP A 62 -13.33 -11.30 0.78
C ASP A 62 -13.75 -10.33 -0.31
N LEU A 63 -14.76 -9.53 -0.03
CA LEU A 63 -15.24 -8.47 -0.90
C LEU A 63 -15.46 -7.20 -0.10
N ASN A 64 -14.86 -6.10 -0.55
CA ASN A 64 -15.16 -4.79 0.00
C ASN A 64 -15.55 -3.79 -1.07
N GLY A 65 -16.30 -2.77 -0.68
CA GLY A 65 -16.65 -1.64 -1.50
C GLY A 65 -16.43 -0.35 -0.72
N ILE A 66 -15.88 0.65 -1.39
CA ILE A 66 -15.47 1.91 -0.78
C ILE A 66 -16.03 3.05 -1.64
N TYR A 67 -16.59 4.05 -0.97
CA TYR A 67 -16.95 5.31 -1.58
C TYR A 67 -16.26 6.44 -0.84
N SER A 68 -15.52 7.28 -1.55
CA SER A 68 -14.90 8.47 -0.99
C SER A 68 -15.36 9.72 -1.73
N PHE A 69 -15.55 10.79 -0.95
CA PHE A 69 -15.87 12.12 -1.42
C PHE A 69 -14.84 13.09 -0.83
N GLN A 70 -14.18 13.87 -1.68
CA GLN A 70 -13.19 14.84 -1.26
C GLN A 70 -13.35 16.16 -2.01
N GLY A 71 -12.98 17.25 -1.34
CA GLY A 71 -12.95 18.57 -1.93
C GLY A 71 -11.75 19.40 -1.47
N VAL A 72 -11.21 20.19 -2.38
CA VAL A 72 -10.21 21.22 -2.11
C VAL A 72 -10.95 22.44 -1.55
N ALA A 73 -10.78 22.71 -0.25
CA ALA A 73 -11.44 23.79 0.44
C ALA A 73 -10.66 25.12 0.40
N GLY A 74 -9.37 25.06 0.03
CA GLY A 74 -8.50 26.22 -0.11
C GLY A 74 -7.19 25.87 -0.82
N GLY A 75 -6.59 26.82 -1.54
CA GLY A 75 -5.43 26.58 -2.40
C GLY A 75 -5.77 25.72 -3.62
N GLY A 76 -4.77 25.00 -4.13
CA GLY A 76 -4.93 24.09 -5.25
C GLY A 76 -4.76 24.75 -6.62
N LEU A 77 -4.84 23.94 -7.67
CA LEU A 77 -4.54 24.36 -9.04
C LEU A 77 -5.72 25.00 -9.78
N ASN A 78 -6.92 25.04 -9.20
CA ASN A 78 -8.14 25.58 -9.81
C ASN A 78 -8.46 25.01 -11.22
N LEU A 79 -8.25 23.71 -11.39
CA LEU A 79 -8.45 23.04 -12.67
C LEU A 79 -9.90 22.64 -12.95
N GLY A 80 -10.86 23.10 -12.11
CA GLY A 80 -12.27 22.68 -12.18
C GLY A 80 -12.49 21.24 -11.67
N HIS A 81 -11.52 20.68 -10.97
CA HIS A 81 -11.55 19.34 -10.35
C HIS A 81 -11.34 19.45 -8.82
N ASP A 82 -11.91 20.47 -8.23
CA ASP A 82 -11.72 20.76 -6.81
C ASP A 82 -12.60 19.89 -5.90
N VAL A 83 -13.55 19.17 -6.50
CA VAL A 83 -14.42 18.21 -5.81
C VAL A 83 -14.47 16.93 -6.61
N GLY A 84 -14.39 15.80 -5.93
CA GLY A 84 -14.44 14.50 -6.56
C GLY A 84 -15.06 13.42 -5.69
N ASN A 85 -15.49 12.38 -6.33
CA ASN A 85 -15.94 11.15 -5.69
C ASN A 85 -15.31 9.95 -6.38
N VAL A 86 -14.94 8.95 -5.59
CA VAL A 86 -14.32 7.71 -6.09
C VAL A 86 -15.07 6.53 -5.50
N PHE A 87 -15.43 5.60 -6.36
CA PHE A 87 -15.82 4.26 -5.97
C PHE A 87 -14.63 3.34 -6.21
N SER A 88 -14.29 2.55 -5.23
CA SER A 88 -13.30 1.49 -5.35
C SER A 88 -13.78 0.24 -4.64
N GLY A 89 -13.14 -0.88 -4.94
CA GLY A 89 -13.42 -2.13 -4.28
C GLY A 89 -12.49 -3.22 -4.73
N ASN A 90 -12.40 -4.26 -3.95
CA ASN A 90 -11.61 -5.42 -4.27
C ASN A 90 -12.31 -6.72 -3.88
N LEU A 91 -12.04 -7.75 -4.67
CA LEU A 91 -12.42 -9.14 -4.42
C LEU A 91 -11.13 -9.94 -4.23
N GLY A 92 -10.89 -10.42 -3.03
CA GLY A 92 -9.79 -11.30 -2.66
C GLY A 92 -10.25 -12.74 -2.54
N VAL A 93 -9.40 -13.66 -3.00
CA VAL A 93 -9.58 -15.10 -2.84
C VAL A 93 -8.29 -15.71 -2.33
N VAL A 94 -8.38 -16.48 -1.24
CA VAL A 94 -7.26 -17.26 -0.69
C VAL A 94 -7.65 -18.73 -0.68
N PHE A 95 -6.75 -19.58 -1.15
CA PHE A 95 -6.94 -21.04 -1.14
C PHE A 95 -5.75 -21.72 -0.47
N ASP A 96 -6.01 -22.39 0.64
CA ASP A 96 -5.07 -23.16 1.44
C ASP A 96 -5.15 -24.64 1.05
N THR A 97 -4.06 -25.19 0.54
CA THR A 97 -4.00 -26.56 0.06
C THR A 97 -4.08 -27.59 1.20
N GLU A 98 -3.58 -27.27 2.38
CA GLU A 98 -3.63 -28.18 3.55
C GLU A 98 -5.04 -28.30 4.10
N LYS A 99 -5.74 -27.15 4.32
CA LYS A 99 -7.15 -27.14 4.72
C LYS A 99 -8.04 -27.83 3.68
N ALA A 100 -7.69 -27.74 2.41
CA ALA A 100 -8.39 -28.44 1.33
C ALA A 100 -8.11 -29.96 1.27
N GLY A 101 -7.23 -30.48 2.12
CA GLY A 101 -6.88 -31.90 2.15
C GLY A 101 -5.98 -32.35 1.00
N LEU A 102 -5.28 -31.43 0.35
CA LEU A 102 -4.36 -31.71 -0.76
C LEU A 102 -2.95 -31.99 -0.24
N TRP A 103 -2.13 -30.97 -0.07
CA TRP A 103 -0.76 -31.09 0.49
C TRP A 103 -0.47 -29.90 1.41
N PRO A 104 0.47 -30.04 2.38
CA PRO A 104 0.76 -28.99 3.35
C PRO A 104 1.57 -27.82 2.77
N GLY A 105 1.31 -26.62 3.31
CA GLY A 105 2.13 -25.44 3.11
C GLY A 105 1.94 -24.71 1.78
N GLY A 106 0.94 -25.07 0.97
CA GLY A 106 0.61 -24.37 -0.27
C GLY A 106 -0.50 -23.33 -0.05
N VAL A 107 -0.31 -22.12 -0.56
CA VAL A 107 -1.32 -21.03 -0.53
C VAL A 107 -1.39 -20.36 -1.89
N LEU A 108 -2.57 -20.37 -2.51
CA LEU A 108 -2.87 -19.61 -3.72
C LEU A 108 -3.68 -18.37 -3.34
N LYS A 109 -3.32 -17.24 -3.92
CA LYS A 109 -4.03 -15.97 -3.73
C LYS A 109 -4.36 -15.33 -5.06
N ALA A 110 -5.55 -14.74 -5.14
CA ALA A 110 -5.97 -13.95 -6.29
C ALA A 110 -6.71 -12.71 -5.82
N ARG A 111 -6.53 -11.58 -6.52
CA ARG A 111 -7.24 -10.34 -6.23
C ARG A 111 -7.62 -9.60 -7.50
N LEU A 112 -8.88 -9.18 -7.54
CA LEU A 112 -9.41 -8.25 -8.50
C LEU A 112 -9.65 -6.91 -7.81
N GLU A 113 -9.15 -5.84 -8.39
CA GLU A 113 -9.37 -4.47 -7.90
C GLU A 113 -10.02 -3.61 -8.97
N GLY A 114 -10.92 -2.75 -8.55
CA GLY A 114 -11.58 -1.82 -9.43
C GLY A 114 -11.80 -0.46 -8.79
N ARG A 115 -11.78 0.58 -9.60
CA ARG A 115 -12.15 1.94 -9.21
C ARG A 115 -12.83 2.69 -10.34
N GLY A 116 -13.57 3.72 -9.98
CA GLY A 116 -14.21 4.62 -10.93
C GLY A 116 -14.62 5.94 -10.27
N GLY A 117 -15.04 6.90 -11.07
CA GLY A 117 -15.47 8.21 -10.63
C GLY A 117 -14.44 9.30 -10.87
N ALA A 118 -14.77 10.52 -10.46
CA ALA A 118 -13.91 11.70 -10.58
C ALA A 118 -13.13 11.92 -9.28
N THR A 119 -11.89 12.38 -9.37
CA THR A 119 -11.04 12.61 -8.20
C THR A 119 -10.65 14.08 -8.04
N ALA A 120 -10.56 14.57 -6.79
CA ALA A 120 -10.00 15.86 -6.44
C ALA A 120 -8.45 15.88 -6.40
N VAL A 121 -7.79 14.73 -6.62
CA VAL A 121 -6.31 14.61 -6.52
C VAL A 121 -5.59 15.59 -7.45
N LYS A 122 -6.08 15.75 -8.68
CA LYS A 122 -5.47 16.69 -9.65
C LYS A 122 -5.67 18.14 -9.25
N GLY A 123 -6.83 18.48 -8.68
CA GLY A 123 -7.15 19.84 -8.21
C GLY A 123 -6.29 20.24 -7.00
N ALA A 124 -5.96 19.30 -6.15
CA ALA A 124 -5.06 19.54 -5.01
C ALA A 124 -3.65 19.96 -5.45
N GLY A 125 -3.15 19.39 -6.55
CA GLY A 125 -1.79 19.68 -7.03
C GLY A 125 -0.69 19.13 -6.12
N ALA A 126 -1.02 18.22 -5.20
CA ALA A 126 -0.07 17.57 -4.33
C ALA A 126 0.68 16.45 -5.08
N THR A 127 1.96 16.26 -4.78
CA THR A 127 2.78 15.17 -5.32
C THR A 127 2.49 13.86 -4.59
N SER A 128 2.15 13.92 -3.31
CA SER A 128 1.57 12.77 -2.59
C SER A 128 0.05 12.74 -2.80
N PRO A 129 -0.51 11.67 -3.41
CA PRO A 129 -1.93 11.57 -3.66
C PRO A 129 -2.77 11.69 -2.37
N VAL A 130 -3.71 12.63 -2.35
CA VAL A 130 -4.58 12.92 -1.20
C VAL A 130 -5.64 11.85 -0.94
N ASN A 131 -5.77 10.86 -1.83
CA ASN A 131 -6.72 9.76 -1.71
C ASN A 131 -6.14 8.48 -2.33
N ASN A 132 -5.74 7.55 -1.49
CA ASN A 132 -5.19 6.25 -1.91
C ASN A 132 -6.17 5.47 -2.80
N GLN A 133 -7.48 5.55 -2.53
CA GLN A 133 -8.52 4.86 -3.30
C GLN A 133 -8.69 5.41 -4.73
N ALA A 134 -8.15 6.58 -5.01
CA ALA A 134 -8.14 7.18 -6.35
C ALA A 134 -6.95 6.73 -7.21
N VAL A 135 -5.96 6.04 -6.63
CA VAL A 135 -4.71 5.65 -7.28
C VAL A 135 -4.77 4.21 -7.77
N PHE A 136 -5.14 3.29 -6.88
CA PHE A 136 -5.07 1.86 -7.17
C PHE A 136 -6.41 1.28 -7.65
N PRO A 137 -6.42 0.29 -8.57
CA PRO A 137 -5.25 -0.24 -9.28
C PRO A 137 -4.66 0.79 -10.25
N LEU A 138 -3.33 0.78 -10.37
CA LEU A 138 -2.60 1.68 -11.27
C LEU A 138 -2.58 1.10 -12.69
N VAL A 139 -3.57 1.47 -13.51
CA VAL A 139 -3.68 1.02 -14.91
C VAL A 139 -3.21 2.12 -15.84
N GLU A 140 -2.13 1.87 -16.57
CA GLU A 140 -1.57 2.83 -17.53
C GLU A 140 -2.58 3.23 -18.60
N GLY A 141 -2.55 4.50 -18.98
CA GLY A 141 -3.43 5.05 -20.02
C GLY A 141 -4.90 5.19 -19.61
N SER A 142 -5.29 4.79 -18.40
CA SER A 142 -6.68 4.91 -17.94
C SER A 142 -7.14 6.37 -17.78
N GLY A 143 -6.20 7.30 -17.59
CA GLY A 143 -6.48 8.74 -17.50
C GLY A 143 -7.45 9.15 -16.37
N GLY A 144 -7.70 8.24 -15.42
CA GLY A 144 -8.69 8.41 -14.35
C GLY A 144 -10.07 7.82 -14.67
N ASN A 145 -10.21 7.10 -15.79
CA ASN A 145 -11.41 6.35 -16.13
C ASN A 145 -11.64 5.15 -15.21
N GLU A 146 -12.80 4.53 -15.33
CA GLU A 146 -13.13 3.29 -14.66
C GLU A 146 -12.17 2.19 -15.07
N VAL A 147 -11.64 1.48 -14.08
CA VAL A 147 -10.68 0.38 -14.28
C VAL A 147 -11.09 -0.83 -13.46
N LEU A 148 -10.79 -2.01 -13.98
CA LEU A 148 -10.86 -3.28 -13.30
C LEU A 148 -9.64 -4.10 -13.73
N ALA A 149 -8.85 -4.56 -12.76
CA ALA A 149 -7.63 -5.30 -13.04
C ALA A 149 -7.46 -6.48 -12.10
N LEU A 150 -6.89 -7.57 -12.62
CA LEU A 150 -6.29 -8.62 -11.79
C LEU A 150 -4.96 -8.07 -11.28
N THR A 151 -4.88 -7.86 -9.96
CA THR A 151 -3.72 -7.23 -9.32
C THR A 151 -2.87 -8.20 -8.54
N GLU A 152 -3.36 -9.41 -8.29
CA GLU A 152 -2.60 -10.48 -7.66
C GLU A 152 -3.06 -11.84 -8.19
N LEU A 153 -2.10 -12.71 -8.47
CA LEU A 153 -2.29 -14.14 -8.67
C LEU A 153 -0.99 -14.84 -8.29
N THR A 154 -0.84 -15.19 -7.03
CA THR A 154 0.40 -15.75 -6.47
C THR A 154 0.18 -17.14 -5.92
N PHE A 155 1.20 -17.98 -6.04
CA PHE A 155 1.28 -19.24 -5.35
C PHE A 155 2.52 -19.27 -4.46
N THR A 156 2.32 -19.52 -3.17
CA THR A 156 3.39 -19.68 -2.18
C THR A 156 3.41 -21.11 -1.68
N GLN A 157 4.58 -21.75 -1.69
CA GLN A 157 4.79 -23.08 -1.14
C GLN A 157 5.83 -23.02 -0.03
N PHE A 158 5.43 -23.29 1.19
CA PHE A 158 6.36 -23.54 2.29
C PHE A 158 7.00 -24.92 2.15
N LEU A 159 8.32 -24.92 2.02
CA LEU A 159 9.14 -26.14 1.97
C LEU A 159 9.43 -26.64 3.37
N THR A 160 9.56 -25.72 4.30
CA THR A 160 9.71 -25.94 5.74
C THR A 160 8.92 -24.84 6.47
N GLU A 161 8.84 -24.90 7.78
CA GLU A 161 8.25 -23.88 8.62
C GLU A 161 8.98 -22.52 8.56
N LYS A 162 10.19 -22.51 7.98
CA LYS A 162 11.09 -21.34 7.91
C LYS A 162 11.39 -20.86 6.51
N ILE A 163 11.05 -21.61 5.48
CA ILE A 163 11.42 -21.31 4.09
C ILE A 163 10.23 -21.54 3.20
N GLY A 164 9.77 -20.48 2.55
CA GLY A 164 8.76 -20.50 1.51
C GLY A 164 9.31 -20.05 0.16
N LEU A 165 8.76 -20.59 -0.90
CA LEU A 165 8.95 -20.12 -2.28
C LEU A 165 7.64 -19.54 -2.78
N THR A 166 7.70 -18.44 -3.49
CA THR A 166 6.52 -17.75 -3.98
C THR A 166 6.74 -17.28 -5.41
N GLY A 167 5.68 -17.16 -6.18
CA GLY A 167 5.75 -16.66 -7.55
C GLY A 167 4.38 -16.45 -8.16
N GLY A 168 4.35 -15.63 -9.19
CA GLY A 168 3.14 -15.27 -9.91
C GLY A 168 3.05 -13.76 -10.19
N LEU A 169 1.83 -13.27 -10.34
CA LEU A 169 1.53 -11.85 -10.44
C LEU A 169 1.53 -11.24 -9.04
N LEU A 170 2.57 -10.48 -8.73
CA LEU A 170 2.77 -9.85 -7.43
C LEU A 170 2.06 -8.50 -7.38
N ASN A 171 1.45 -8.18 -6.24
CA ASN A 171 1.03 -6.83 -5.90
C ASN A 171 1.98 -6.28 -4.84
N THR A 172 2.72 -5.22 -5.15
CA THR A 172 3.73 -4.63 -4.27
C THR A 172 3.16 -3.58 -3.33
N THR A 173 1.87 -3.24 -3.45
CA THR A 173 1.24 -2.15 -2.69
C THR A 173 0.79 -2.54 -1.28
N TYR A 174 0.87 -3.81 -0.93
CA TYR A 174 0.46 -4.31 0.39
C TYR A 174 1.56 -4.28 1.43
N GLY A 175 2.78 -4.20 0.98
CA GLY A 175 3.92 -4.13 1.86
C GLY A 175 3.99 -2.83 2.64
N ASP A 176 4.99 -2.75 3.50
CA ASP A 176 5.19 -1.61 4.37
C ASP A 176 3.94 -1.34 5.26
N ASN A 177 3.23 -2.41 5.63
CA ASN A 177 2.05 -2.34 6.48
C ASN A 177 2.41 -1.86 7.88
N ASN A 178 1.50 -1.12 8.51
CA ASN A 178 1.68 -0.60 9.84
C ASN A 178 0.30 -0.51 10.51
N PRO A 179 0.09 -1.07 11.69
CA PRO A 179 -1.23 -1.13 12.32
C PRO A 179 -1.83 0.25 12.65
N ILE A 180 -1.00 1.29 12.71
CA ILE A 180 -1.44 2.68 12.95
C ILE A 180 -1.80 3.39 11.65
N THR A 181 -0.98 3.22 10.61
CA THR A 181 -1.18 3.93 9.34
C THR A 181 -1.93 3.13 8.28
N GLY A 182 -1.89 1.79 8.35
CA GLY A 182 -2.34 0.91 7.31
C GLY A 182 -1.32 0.76 6.18
N ASN A 183 -1.79 0.34 5.02
CA ASN A 183 -1.04 0.20 3.76
C ASN A 183 -1.73 0.95 2.61
N ALA A 184 -1.17 0.91 1.42
CA ALA A 184 -1.62 1.68 0.26
C ALA A 184 -3.09 1.46 -0.13
N ILE A 185 -3.69 0.31 0.19
CA ILE A 185 -5.10 0.00 -0.12
C ILE A 185 -6.03 0.08 1.10
N SER A 186 -5.53 0.46 2.26
CA SER A 186 -6.31 0.58 3.49
C SER A 186 -7.48 1.54 3.35
N ASN A 187 -8.59 1.22 4.02
CA ASN A 187 -9.84 1.99 3.95
C ASN A 187 -10.32 2.52 5.31
N GLN A 188 -9.60 2.26 6.39
CA GLN A 188 -9.93 2.71 7.75
C GLN A 188 -8.87 3.62 8.38
N HIS A 189 -7.76 3.85 7.69
CA HIS A 189 -6.60 4.62 8.14
C HIS A 189 -6.49 5.95 7.36
N PHE A 190 -5.32 6.53 7.30
CA PHE A 190 -5.02 7.73 6.53
C PHE A 190 -5.54 7.61 5.08
N MET A 191 -5.85 8.74 4.45
CA MET A 191 -6.24 8.80 3.04
C MET A 191 -5.07 9.24 2.15
N ASN A 192 -4.18 10.09 2.64
CA ASN A 192 -3.01 10.54 1.89
C ASN A 192 -1.97 9.41 1.79
N LEU A 193 -1.56 9.13 0.57
CA LEU A 193 -0.65 8.01 0.28
C LEU A 193 0.72 8.15 0.94
N GLY A 194 1.18 9.37 1.24
CA GLY A 194 2.43 9.64 1.94
C GLY A 194 2.54 9.04 3.35
N PHE A 195 1.40 8.65 3.96
CA PHE A 195 1.40 7.93 5.24
C PHE A 195 1.30 6.42 5.09
N LEU A 196 0.81 5.95 3.95
CA LEU A 196 0.42 4.55 3.72
C LEU A 196 1.49 3.75 2.99
N TYR A 197 2.29 4.41 2.18
CA TYR A 197 3.27 3.78 1.31
C TYR A 197 4.45 4.71 1.06
N SER A 198 5.65 4.15 0.97
CA SER A 198 6.84 4.96 0.74
C SER A 198 6.94 5.39 -0.73
N PRO A 199 6.92 6.70 -1.06
CA PRO A 199 7.00 7.16 -2.44
C PRO A 199 8.34 6.84 -3.11
N VAL A 200 9.41 6.60 -2.35
CA VAL A 200 10.69 6.16 -2.92
C VAL A 200 10.62 4.72 -3.44
N GLU A 201 9.80 3.86 -2.82
CA GLU A 201 9.54 2.50 -3.31
C GLU A 201 8.72 2.55 -4.60
N ALA A 202 7.64 3.35 -4.61
CA ALA A 202 6.81 3.56 -5.79
C ALA A 202 7.62 4.07 -7.00
N GLY A 203 8.72 4.73 -6.75
CA GLY A 203 9.68 5.18 -7.77
C GLY A 203 10.51 4.04 -8.38
N VAL A 204 10.64 2.89 -7.75
CA VAL A 204 11.48 1.76 -8.21
C VAL A 204 10.65 0.52 -8.53
N ALA A 205 9.60 0.23 -7.76
CA ALA A 205 8.74 -0.93 -7.96
C ALA A 205 7.43 -0.54 -8.67
N PRO A 206 6.96 -1.32 -9.66
CA PRO A 206 5.60 -1.22 -10.16
C PRO A 206 4.61 -1.72 -9.10
N ALA A 207 3.35 -1.27 -9.16
CA ALA A 207 2.32 -1.73 -8.23
C ALA A 207 1.94 -3.19 -8.49
N VAL A 208 1.93 -3.63 -9.74
CA VAL A 208 1.58 -5.00 -10.15
C VAL A 208 2.56 -5.50 -11.19
N THR A 209 3.17 -6.66 -10.96
CA THR A 209 4.15 -7.23 -11.89
C THR A 209 4.34 -8.74 -11.69
N LEU A 210 4.87 -9.41 -12.71
CA LEU A 210 5.25 -10.81 -12.63
C LEU A 210 6.59 -10.97 -11.90
N GLY A 211 6.65 -11.91 -10.95
CA GLY A 211 7.87 -12.16 -10.20
C GLY A 211 7.81 -13.36 -9.29
N GLY A 212 8.83 -13.49 -8.46
CA GLY A 212 8.90 -14.54 -7.45
C GLY A 212 10.08 -14.36 -6.50
N GLY A 213 10.10 -15.16 -5.45
CA GLY A 213 11.13 -15.02 -4.44
C GLY A 213 11.10 -16.10 -3.36
N VAL A 214 11.89 -15.84 -2.34
CA VAL A 214 12.04 -16.67 -1.14
C VAL A 214 11.56 -15.89 0.07
N VAL A 215 10.77 -16.55 0.90
CA VAL A 215 10.36 -16.05 2.22
C VAL A 215 11.12 -16.82 3.29
N LEU A 216 11.65 -16.10 4.26
CA LEU A 216 12.45 -16.63 5.36
C LEU A 216 11.85 -16.24 6.70
N ILE A 217 11.67 -17.21 7.61
CA ILE A 217 11.24 -17.00 9.00
C ILE A 217 12.34 -17.59 9.91
N PRO A 218 13.47 -16.89 10.10
CA PRO A 218 14.61 -17.46 10.81
C PRO A 218 14.30 -17.75 12.28
N ILE A 219 13.59 -16.84 12.94
CA ILE A 219 13.13 -16.94 14.33
C ILE A 219 11.74 -16.30 14.45
N GLU A 220 11.04 -16.56 15.54
CA GLU A 220 9.77 -15.92 15.89
C GLU A 220 9.92 -14.39 15.95
N GLY A 221 8.96 -13.66 15.41
CA GLY A 221 8.98 -12.19 15.32
C GLY A 221 9.96 -11.63 14.28
N VAL A 222 10.61 -12.47 13.46
CA VAL A 222 11.46 -12.02 12.34
C VAL A 222 11.08 -12.73 11.06
N MET A 223 10.71 -11.95 10.07
CA MET A 223 10.43 -12.45 8.73
C MET A 223 11.22 -11.64 7.70
N GLY A 224 11.68 -12.29 6.64
CA GLY A 224 12.41 -11.64 5.54
C GLY A 224 12.06 -12.20 4.19
N SER A 225 12.33 -11.44 3.14
CA SER A 225 12.17 -11.89 1.77
C SER A 225 13.29 -11.42 0.86
N PHE A 226 13.52 -12.21 -0.20
CA PHE A 226 14.27 -11.81 -1.38
C PHE A 226 13.41 -12.10 -2.60
N THR A 227 13.10 -11.08 -3.38
CA THR A 227 12.22 -11.16 -4.54
C THR A 227 12.89 -10.59 -5.78
N VAL A 228 12.52 -11.14 -6.93
CA VAL A 228 12.92 -10.67 -8.26
C VAL A 228 11.65 -10.54 -9.09
N PHE A 229 11.43 -9.40 -9.71
CA PHE A 229 10.24 -9.12 -10.48
C PHE A 229 10.50 -8.13 -11.62
N GLY A 230 9.58 -8.03 -12.57
CA GLY A 230 9.66 -7.08 -13.67
C GLY A 230 9.56 -5.63 -13.21
N SER A 231 10.22 -4.71 -13.90
CA SER A 231 10.23 -3.29 -13.54
C SER A 231 9.06 -2.49 -14.14
N GLU A 232 8.19 -3.13 -14.93
CA GLU A 232 7.04 -2.47 -15.56
C GLU A 232 5.72 -2.79 -14.88
N GLU A 233 4.81 -1.80 -14.91
CA GLU A 233 3.44 -1.95 -14.46
C GLU A 233 2.63 -2.85 -15.40
N THR A 234 2.02 -3.91 -14.87
CA THR A 234 1.25 -4.88 -15.65
C THR A 234 -0.24 -4.90 -15.36
N ALA A 235 -0.73 -4.10 -14.41
CA ALA A 235 -2.16 -4.01 -14.14
C ALA A 235 -2.93 -3.58 -15.39
N GLY A 236 -3.97 -4.35 -15.74
CA GLY A 236 -4.77 -4.10 -16.95
C GLY A 236 -4.10 -4.53 -18.27
N LYS A 237 -2.88 -5.06 -18.22
CA LYS A 237 -2.17 -5.66 -19.36
C LYS A 237 -2.18 -7.20 -19.27
N ASN A 238 -1.44 -7.87 -20.16
CA ASN A 238 -1.24 -9.32 -20.04
C ASN A 238 -0.36 -9.61 -18.81
N PRO A 239 -0.90 -10.20 -17.73
CA PRO A 239 -0.15 -10.37 -16.48
C PRO A 239 1.01 -11.38 -16.57
N PHE A 240 1.08 -12.16 -17.65
CA PHE A 240 2.11 -13.19 -17.86
C PHE A 240 3.11 -12.81 -18.96
N ALA A 241 3.05 -11.60 -19.47
CA ALA A 241 4.07 -11.12 -20.41
C ALA A 241 5.36 -10.82 -19.65
N LEU A 242 6.48 -11.16 -20.23
CA LEU A 242 7.79 -10.71 -19.77
C LEU A 242 8.06 -9.33 -20.40
N TYR A 243 8.21 -8.34 -19.55
CA TYR A 243 8.53 -6.97 -19.92
C TYR A 243 10.03 -6.69 -19.70
N GLU A 244 10.51 -5.59 -20.25
CA GLU A 244 11.90 -5.16 -20.06
C GLU A 244 12.12 -4.68 -18.61
N GLY A 245 13.39 -4.81 -18.16
CA GLY A 245 13.80 -4.43 -16.82
C GLY A 245 13.51 -5.49 -15.73
N THR A 246 14.34 -5.45 -14.71
CA THR A 246 14.26 -6.38 -13.57
C THR A 246 14.55 -5.64 -12.28
N THR A 247 13.69 -5.85 -11.29
CA THR A 247 13.86 -5.30 -9.94
C THR A 247 14.18 -6.43 -8.96
N PHE A 248 15.21 -6.20 -8.15
CA PHE A 248 15.59 -7.01 -7.00
C PHE A 248 15.14 -6.30 -5.75
N ALA A 249 14.45 -7.00 -4.85
CA ALA A 249 13.99 -6.43 -3.60
C ALA A 249 14.32 -7.35 -2.43
N THR A 250 14.57 -6.75 -1.29
CA THR A 250 14.66 -7.45 -0.01
C THR A 250 13.95 -6.63 1.05
N GLU A 251 13.28 -7.31 1.96
CA GLU A 251 12.56 -6.68 3.05
C GLU A 251 12.66 -7.56 4.29
N TRP A 252 12.76 -6.92 5.44
CA TRP A 252 12.89 -7.58 6.74
C TRP A 252 12.01 -6.91 7.76
N GLU A 253 11.14 -7.67 8.37
CA GLU A 253 10.24 -7.27 9.44
C GLU A 253 10.70 -7.83 10.78
N PHE A 254 10.56 -7.01 11.80
CA PHE A 254 10.90 -7.31 13.17
C PHE A 254 9.75 -6.91 14.08
N GLU A 255 9.14 -7.88 14.73
CA GLU A 255 8.17 -7.66 15.79
C GLU A 255 8.87 -7.74 17.14
N TYR A 256 8.52 -6.86 18.04
CA TYR A 256 9.12 -6.82 19.37
C TYR A 256 8.16 -6.22 20.40
N GLU A 257 8.46 -6.41 21.67
CA GLU A 257 7.77 -5.76 22.78
C GLU A 257 8.72 -4.83 23.53
N LEU A 258 8.28 -3.60 23.77
CA LEU A 258 8.99 -2.65 24.61
C LEU A 258 8.11 -2.27 25.81
N GLY A 259 8.51 -2.74 27.02
CA GLY A 259 7.73 -2.53 28.23
C GLY A 259 6.33 -3.17 28.15
N GLU A 260 6.24 -4.40 27.67
CA GLU A 260 5.00 -5.17 27.48
C GLU A 260 4.02 -4.50 26.46
N LYS A 261 4.54 -3.69 25.57
CA LYS A 261 3.75 -3.02 24.51
C LYS A 261 4.28 -3.44 23.15
N PRO A 262 3.37 -3.83 22.22
CA PRO A 262 3.78 -4.26 20.90
C PRO A 262 4.41 -3.12 20.10
N GLY A 263 5.42 -3.46 19.34
CA GLY A 263 6.09 -2.61 18.37
C GLY A 263 6.62 -3.44 17.23
N GLY A 264 6.82 -2.79 16.10
CA GLY A 264 7.36 -3.43 14.92
C GLY A 264 8.14 -2.46 14.06
N MET A 265 8.99 -3.01 13.21
CA MET A 265 9.72 -2.25 12.21
C MET A 265 9.99 -3.07 10.96
N VAL A 266 10.02 -2.39 9.84
CA VAL A 266 10.32 -2.95 8.52
C VAL A 266 11.50 -2.19 7.95
N PHE A 267 12.45 -2.90 7.36
CA PHE A 267 13.54 -2.37 6.57
C PHE A 267 13.49 -3.00 5.18
N GLY A 268 13.58 -2.20 4.15
CA GLY A 268 13.60 -2.72 2.80
C GLY A 268 14.58 -1.97 1.89
N GLY A 269 14.93 -2.63 0.80
CA GLY A 269 15.74 -2.08 -0.25
C GLY A 269 15.39 -2.69 -1.60
N LEU A 270 15.41 -1.85 -2.63
CA LEU A 270 15.12 -2.23 -4.01
C LEU A 270 16.25 -1.74 -4.92
N TYR A 271 16.56 -2.52 -5.95
CA TYR A 271 17.45 -2.15 -7.03
C TYR A 271 16.88 -2.65 -8.34
N SER A 272 16.64 -1.74 -9.26
CA SER A 272 16.08 -2.03 -10.58
C SER A 272 17.11 -1.77 -11.66
N VAL A 273 17.19 -2.67 -12.64
CA VAL A 273 18.04 -2.54 -13.82
C VAL A 273 17.15 -2.41 -15.06
N ASN A 274 17.61 -1.60 -16.03
CA ASN A 274 16.90 -1.35 -17.28
C ASN A 274 15.45 -0.85 -17.09
N GLN A 275 15.24 0.07 -16.15
CA GLN A 275 13.96 0.75 -16.03
C GLN A 275 13.83 1.77 -17.18
N LEU A 276 12.80 1.58 -18.01
CA LEU A 276 12.42 2.58 -19.01
C LEU A 276 11.64 3.72 -18.32
N ARG A 277 12.34 4.66 -17.74
CA ARG A 277 11.76 5.88 -17.18
C ARG A 277 12.47 7.11 -17.69
N LEU A 278 11.70 8.18 -17.92
CA LEU A 278 12.29 9.48 -18.22
C LEU A 278 13.21 9.88 -17.06
N PRO A 279 14.44 10.31 -17.35
CA PRO A 279 15.41 10.68 -16.33
C PRO A 279 14.94 11.94 -15.61
N PHE A 280 14.36 11.77 -14.42
CA PHE A 280 13.92 12.90 -13.58
C PHE A 280 15.11 13.78 -13.18
N GLY A 281 16.29 13.17 -12.97
CA GLY A 281 17.53 13.81 -12.55
C GLY A 281 18.47 14.25 -13.66
N SER A 282 18.12 14.12 -14.95
CA SER A 282 19.01 14.51 -16.05
C SER A 282 19.16 16.02 -16.21
N ASP A 283 20.31 16.45 -16.73
CA ASP A 283 20.53 17.86 -17.08
C ASP A 283 19.54 18.28 -18.18
N PRO A 284 18.68 19.30 -17.93
CA PRO A 284 17.70 19.78 -18.89
C PRO A 284 18.26 20.09 -20.27
N ARG A 285 19.52 20.53 -20.34
CA ARG A 285 20.16 20.93 -21.59
C ARG A 285 20.47 19.72 -22.47
N LEU A 286 20.95 18.63 -21.87
CA LEU A 286 21.25 17.40 -22.60
C LEU A 286 19.98 16.78 -23.17
N VAL A 287 18.91 16.69 -22.37
CA VAL A 287 17.62 16.17 -22.83
C VAL A 287 17.03 17.02 -23.97
N LEU A 288 17.16 18.35 -23.90
CA LEU A 288 16.69 19.23 -24.98
C LEU A 288 17.56 19.09 -26.25
N GLU A 289 18.87 18.95 -26.13
CA GLU A 289 19.79 18.72 -27.24
C GLU A 289 19.49 17.39 -27.95
N GLU A 290 19.24 16.31 -27.21
CA GLU A 290 18.84 15.00 -27.75
C GLU A 290 17.48 15.06 -28.47
N LEU A 291 16.48 15.72 -27.85
CA LEU A 291 15.15 15.92 -28.48
C LEU A 291 15.24 16.78 -29.75
N GLU A 292 16.04 17.83 -29.75
CA GLU A 292 16.25 18.69 -30.94
C GLU A 292 17.05 17.96 -32.06
N ALA A 293 17.95 17.06 -31.67
CA ALA A 293 18.67 16.20 -32.60
C ALA A 293 17.80 15.06 -33.17
N GLY A 294 16.62 14.84 -32.61
CA GLY A 294 15.73 13.71 -32.97
C GLY A 294 16.29 12.36 -32.48
N GLU A 295 17.15 12.40 -31.50
CA GLU A 295 17.68 11.21 -30.82
C GLU A 295 16.71 10.75 -29.72
N GLU A 296 16.75 9.47 -29.40
CA GLU A 296 16.02 8.95 -28.23
C GLU A 296 16.71 9.47 -26.96
N VAL A 297 15.92 10.06 -26.05
CA VAL A 297 16.44 10.52 -24.76
C VAL A 297 17.00 9.32 -24.01
N GLU A 298 18.30 9.36 -23.67
CA GLU A 298 18.88 8.32 -22.82
C GLU A 298 18.10 8.26 -21.49
N THR A 299 17.52 7.11 -21.22
CA THR A 299 16.85 6.83 -19.94
C THR A 299 17.90 6.29 -18.98
N ASP A 300 17.97 6.84 -17.75
CA ASP A 300 18.73 6.20 -16.68
C ASP A 300 18.19 4.77 -16.47
N ALA A 301 19.07 3.80 -16.69
CA ALA A 301 18.67 2.40 -16.75
C ALA A 301 18.48 1.77 -15.37
N ASP A 302 19.16 2.29 -14.35
CA ASP A 302 19.22 1.71 -13.02
C ASP A 302 18.65 2.69 -11.98
N SER A 303 17.94 2.13 -10.99
CA SER A 303 17.41 2.91 -9.88
C SER A 303 17.42 2.09 -8.60
N TRP A 304 17.57 2.77 -7.46
CA TRP A 304 17.51 2.12 -6.16
C TRP A 304 16.71 2.94 -5.16
N ALA A 305 16.15 2.24 -4.18
CA ALA A 305 15.54 2.84 -3.01
C ALA A 305 15.84 1.99 -1.76
N VAL A 306 15.91 2.66 -0.63
CA VAL A 306 15.93 2.03 0.70
C VAL A 306 14.88 2.71 1.56
N PHE A 307 14.21 1.94 2.41
CA PHE A 307 13.15 2.46 3.27
C PHE A 307 13.14 1.78 4.64
N TRP A 308 12.52 2.45 5.56
CA TRP A 308 12.22 2.01 6.90
C TRP A 308 10.84 2.49 7.32
N ASN A 309 10.10 1.62 8.01
CA ASN A 309 8.83 1.91 8.65
C ASN A 309 8.84 1.32 10.05
N GLY A 310 8.28 2.00 11.04
CA GLY A 310 8.19 1.48 12.39
C GLY A 310 7.03 2.05 13.17
N TYR A 311 6.62 1.30 14.18
CA TYR A 311 5.59 1.72 15.14
C TYR A 311 5.91 1.22 16.54
N GLN A 312 5.36 1.90 17.55
CA GLN A 312 5.43 1.50 18.92
C GLN A 312 4.18 1.94 19.68
N TYR A 313 3.45 0.99 20.23
CA TYR A 313 2.38 1.29 21.17
C TYR A 313 2.97 1.68 22.54
N PHE A 314 2.38 2.67 23.19
CA PHE A 314 2.72 3.09 24.55
C PHE A 314 1.51 3.01 25.50
N VAL A 315 0.30 2.85 24.97
CA VAL A 315 -0.94 2.53 25.69
C VAL A 315 -1.65 1.42 24.94
N GLY A 316 -2.05 0.36 25.65
CA GLY A 316 -2.80 -0.74 25.02
C GLY A 316 -2.00 -1.50 23.97
N ASP A 317 -2.67 -1.86 22.90
CA ASP A 317 -2.20 -2.65 21.76
C ASP A 317 -2.94 -2.26 20.47
N GLU A 318 -2.87 -3.09 19.45
CA GLU A 318 -3.49 -2.85 18.14
C GLU A 318 -5.02 -2.88 18.16
N GLU A 319 -5.62 -3.66 19.07
CA GLU A 319 -7.09 -3.76 19.20
C GLU A 319 -7.66 -2.55 19.93
N ARG A 320 -6.93 -2.10 20.96
CA ARG A 320 -7.34 -0.93 21.76
C ARG A 320 -6.13 -0.25 22.37
N GLY A 321 -5.60 0.74 21.68
CA GLY A 321 -4.39 1.39 22.12
C GLY A 321 -4.05 2.65 21.36
N MET A 322 -2.89 3.20 21.72
CA MET A 322 -2.32 4.38 21.10
C MET A 322 -0.82 4.21 20.98
N GLY A 323 -0.29 4.53 19.81
CA GLY A 323 1.11 4.44 19.48
C GLY A 323 1.61 5.58 18.63
N VAL A 324 2.91 5.57 18.41
CA VAL A 324 3.61 6.40 17.44
C VAL A 324 3.95 5.59 16.22
N PHE A 325 4.01 6.23 15.07
CA PHE A 325 4.59 5.66 13.86
C PHE A 325 5.63 6.61 13.26
N ALA A 326 6.58 6.06 12.53
CA ALA A 326 7.50 6.84 11.71
C ALA A 326 7.92 6.04 10.48
N ARG A 327 8.17 6.74 9.37
CA ARG A 327 8.65 6.22 8.10
C ARG A 327 9.79 7.07 7.58
N ALA A 328 10.74 6.48 6.89
CA ALA A 328 11.78 7.19 6.17
C ALA A 328 12.21 6.38 4.94
N GLY A 329 12.55 7.07 3.87
CA GLY A 329 13.05 6.43 2.66
C GLY A 329 13.97 7.36 1.86
N PHE A 330 14.87 6.76 1.11
CA PHE A 330 15.83 7.44 0.26
C PHE A 330 15.99 6.70 -1.06
N SER A 331 16.24 7.45 -2.14
CA SER A 331 16.54 6.92 -3.47
C SER A 331 17.70 7.65 -4.12
N ASP A 332 18.10 7.17 -5.30
CA ASP A 332 19.11 7.82 -6.15
C ASP A 332 18.70 9.23 -6.61
N GLY A 333 17.37 9.47 -6.77
CA GLY A 333 16.86 10.72 -7.32
C GLY A 333 17.20 10.93 -8.81
N GLY A 334 17.60 9.87 -9.51
CA GLY A 334 17.79 9.84 -10.96
C GLY A 334 16.45 9.55 -11.65
N PRO A 335 16.16 8.30 -12.06
CA PRO A 335 14.85 7.95 -12.58
C PRO A 335 13.72 8.02 -11.53
N ASN A 336 14.07 7.98 -10.25
CA ASN A 336 13.11 8.13 -9.17
C ASN A 336 12.79 9.61 -8.90
N PRO A 337 11.51 10.03 -9.02
CA PRO A 337 11.12 11.43 -8.81
C PRO A 337 11.23 11.89 -7.35
N VAL A 338 11.27 10.99 -6.40
CA VAL A 338 11.35 11.29 -4.96
C VAL A 338 12.69 10.85 -4.42
N ARG A 339 13.51 11.80 -4.00
CA ARG A 339 14.85 11.55 -3.45
C ARG A 339 14.83 11.12 -1.98
N ALA A 340 13.91 11.69 -1.22
CA ALA A 340 13.76 11.36 0.20
C ALA A 340 12.30 11.54 0.64
N HIS A 341 11.88 10.72 1.58
CA HIS A 341 10.58 10.80 2.22
C HIS A 341 10.72 10.52 3.71
N ALA A 342 9.94 11.24 4.52
CA ALA A 342 9.78 10.95 5.93
C ALA A 342 8.35 11.23 6.36
N ALA A 343 7.78 10.41 7.22
CA ALA A 343 6.50 10.66 7.87
C ALA A 343 6.58 10.25 9.35
N LEU A 344 5.81 10.92 10.17
CA LEU A 344 5.69 10.60 11.59
C LEU A 344 4.32 11.03 12.13
N GLY A 345 3.87 10.37 13.17
CA GLY A 345 2.62 10.73 13.81
C GLY A 345 2.20 9.80 14.94
N LEU A 346 0.94 9.95 15.31
CA LEU A 346 0.26 9.23 16.38
C LEU A 346 -1.03 8.64 15.82
N GLY A 347 -1.47 7.54 16.39
CA GLY A 347 -2.78 6.98 16.08
C GLY A 347 -3.09 5.74 16.91
N GLY A 348 -4.22 5.14 16.62
CA GLY A 348 -4.66 3.93 17.31
C GLY A 348 -6.18 3.75 17.30
N VAL A 349 -6.66 2.98 18.25
CA VAL A 349 -8.05 2.56 18.37
C VAL A 349 -8.60 2.94 19.75
N GLY A 350 -9.87 3.38 19.82
CA GLY A 350 -10.57 3.61 21.08
C GLY A 350 -10.21 4.91 21.79
N LEU A 351 -10.01 6.01 21.04
CA LEU A 351 -9.69 7.33 21.62
C LEU A 351 -10.79 7.87 22.56
N LEU A 352 -12.05 7.73 22.17
CA LEU A 352 -13.17 8.30 22.88
C LEU A 352 -13.92 7.25 23.71
N PRO A 353 -14.37 7.56 24.96
CA PRO A 353 -15.20 6.67 25.74
C PRO A 353 -16.49 6.30 25.01
N GLY A 354 -16.88 5.02 25.01
CA GLY A 354 -18.05 4.51 24.30
C GLY A 354 -17.84 4.32 22.78
N ARG A 355 -16.62 4.56 22.30
CA ARG A 355 -16.21 4.42 20.91
C ARG A 355 -14.90 3.61 20.81
N GLU A 356 -14.93 2.44 21.43
CA GLU A 356 -13.75 1.59 21.65
C GLU A 356 -13.16 1.00 20.37
N ARG A 357 -13.92 1.00 19.26
CA ARG A 357 -13.52 0.43 17.96
C ARG A 357 -13.23 1.48 16.89
N ASP A 358 -13.45 2.76 17.22
CA ASP A 358 -13.13 3.84 16.30
C ASP A 358 -11.62 4.00 16.18
N ARG A 359 -11.13 4.14 14.95
CA ARG A 359 -9.73 4.42 14.65
C ARG A 359 -9.50 5.91 14.47
N TRP A 360 -8.29 6.36 14.72
CA TRP A 360 -7.90 7.74 14.53
C TRP A 360 -6.40 7.85 14.24
N GLY A 361 -6.01 8.91 13.61
CA GLY A 361 -4.60 9.23 13.41
C GLY A 361 -4.38 10.70 13.12
N ALA A 362 -3.20 11.17 13.46
CA ALA A 362 -2.69 12.49 13.12
C ALA A 362 -1.21 12.39 12.81
N GLY A 363 -0.79 12.95 11.68
CA GLY A 363 0.60 12.87 11.26
C GLY A 363 1.00 13.97 10.31
N MET A 364 2.30 14.04 10.05
CA MET A 364 2.91 14.90 9.05
C MET A 364 3.92 14.12 8.23
N TYR A 365 4.09 14.53 6.97
CA TYR A 365 5.13 14.02 6.09
C TYR A 365 5.92 15.13 5.42
N TYR A 366 7.13 14.80 5.00
CA TYR A 366 7.99 15.60 4.16
C TYR A 366 8.46 14.75 2.98
N GLN A 367 8.40 15.30 1.79
CA GLN A 367 8.83 14.66 0.56
C GLN A 367 9.77 15.58 -0.20
N LYS A 368 11.01 15.15 -0.35
CA LYS A 368 12.00 15.82 -1.17
C LYS A 368 11.96 15.26 -2.57
N LEU A 369 11.68 16.13 -3.55
CA LEU A 369 11.76 15.76 -4.95
C LEU A 369 13.21 15.68 -5.43
N ALA A 370 13.43 14.95 -6.52
CA ALA A 370 14.72 14.90 -7.19
C ALA A 370 15.02 16.23 -7.89
N ASP A 371 16.29 16.65 -7.80
CA ASP A 371 16.79 17.87 -8.44
C ASP A 371 17.02 17.61 -9.95
N GLY A 372 15.95 17.54 -10.75
CA GLY A 372 16.05 17.19 -12.16
C GLY A 372 15.33 18.13 -13.11
N LEU A 373 15.31 17.75 -14.40
CA LEU A 373 14.69 18.52 -15.47
C LEU A 373 13.24 18.91 -15.15
N ILE A 374 12.44 17.95 -14.72
CA ILE A 374 11.01 18.18 -14.47
C ILE A 374 10.82 19.11 -13.27
N ALA A 375 11.61 18.96 -12.21
CA ALA A 375 11.57 19.85 -11.07
C ALA A 375 12.00 21.27 -11.46
N GLN A 376 13.09 21.42 -12.22
CA GLN A 376 13.62 22.72 -12.64
C GLN A 376 12.69 23.44 -13.64
N VAL A 377 12.18 22.74 -14.66
CA VAL A 377 11.26 23.32 -15.66
C VAL A 377 9.88 23.58 -15.05
N GLY A 378 9.40 22.71 -14.18
CA GLY A 378 8.14 22.88 -13.45
C GLY A 378 8.24 23.87 -12.28
N GLY A 379 9.46 24.25 -11.86
CA GLY A 379 9.70 25.06 -10.66
C GLY A 379 9.20 24.36 -9.40
N LEU A 380 9.33 23.02 -9.35
CA LEU A 380 8.85 22.22 -8.21
C LEU A 380 9.76 22.40 -7.00
N ASP A 381 9.15 22.51 -5.85
CA ASP A 381 9.79 22.52 -4.53
C ASP A 381 9.59 21.19 -3.79
N ASP A 382 10.06 21.12 -2.55
CA ASP A 382 9.74 20.01 -1.66
C ASP A 382 8.28 20.12 -1.16
N GLU A 383 7.68 19.00 -0.78
CA GLU A 383 6.31 18.96 -0.25
C GLU A 383 6.28 18.63 1.24
N ILE A 384 5.45 19.36 1.98
CA ILE A 384 5.14 19.06 3.39
C ILE A 384 3.64 18.93 3.51
N GLY A 385 3.16 17.84 4.10
CA GLY A 385 1.74 17.64 4.35
C GLY A 385 1.44 17.13 5.74
N GLY A 386 0.24 17.38 6.18
CA GLY A 386 -0.32 16.84 7.41
C GLY A 386 -1.73 16.34 7.20
N GLU A 387 -2.12 15.32 7.93
CA GLU A 387 -3.45 14.73 7.91
C GLU A 387 -3.92 14.40 9.32
N ILE A 388 -5.20 14.62 9.56
CA ILE A 388 -5.92 14.13 10.73
C ILE A 388 -7.15 13.39 10.22
N PHE A 389 -7.32 12.16 10.65
CA PHE A 389 -8.53 11.40 10.36
C PHE A 389 -9.18 10.82 11.62
N TYR A 390 -10.49 10.59 11.52
CA TYR A 390 -11.26 9.85 12.50
C TYR A 390 -12.20 8.89 11.77
N ASN A 391 -12.03 7.61 12.00
CA ASN A 391 -12.81 6.53 11.39
C ASN A 391 -13.79 5.97 12.43
N VAL A 392 -15.07 6.14 12.15
CA VAL A 392 -16.19 5.72 12.99
C VAL A 392 -16.66 4.34 12.55
N GLU A 393 -16.60 3.34 13.41
CA GLU A 393 -17.32 2.09 13.22
C GLU A 393 -18.82 2.31 13.47
N LEU A 394 -19.63 2.31 12.42
CA LEU A 394 -21.09 2.41 12.53
C LEU A 394 -21.73 1.06 12.79
N THR A 395 -21.20 0.04 12.14
CA THR A 395 -21.52 -1.39 12.36
C THR A 395 -20.23 -2.18 12.14
N PRO A 396 -20.15 -3.46 12.56
CA PRO A 396 -18.96 -4.27 12.33
C PRO A 396 -18.54 -4.40 10.85
N TRP A 397 -19.45 -4.12 9.91
CA TRP A 397 -19.23 -4.20 8.47
C TRP A 397 -19.23 -2.84 7.75
N MET A 398 -19.45 -1.72 8.47
CA MET A 398 -19.51 -0.39 7.84
C MET A 398 -18.78 0.65 8.69
N HIS A 399 -17.82 1.32 8.06
CA HIS A 399 -17.00 2.38 8.64
C HIS A 399 -17.16 3.68 7.88
N VAL A 400 -17.07 4.80 8.58
CA VAL A 400 -17.07 6.15 7.99
C VAL A 400 -15.85 6.92 8.48
N THR A 401 -14.97 7.32 7.57
CA THR A 401 -13.82 8.18 7.87
C THR A 401 -14.16 9.64 7.59
N LEU A 402 -13.79 10.53 8.50
CA LEU A 402 -13.68 11.97 8.29
C LEU A 402 -12.20 12.33 8.21
N ASP A 403 -11.84 13.19 7.27
CA ASP A 403 -10.45 13.47 6.92
C ASP A 403 -10.23 14.96 6.67
N VAL A 404 -9.12 15.48 7.15
CA VAL A 404 -8.64 16.84 6.90
C VAL A 404 -7.15 16.78 6.59
N GLN A 405 -6.76 17.32 5.44
CA GLN A 405 -5.37 17.43 5.04
C GLN A 405 -4.98 18.89 4.81
N VAL A 406 -3.77 19.26 5.19
CA VAL A 406 -3.14 20.55 4.90
C VAL A 406 -1.78 20.28 4.29
N ILE A 407 -1.55 20.75 3.07
CA ILE A 407 -0.38 20.41 2.27
C ILE A 407 0.23 21.72 1.73
N ASP A 408 1.49 21.94 2.02
CA ASP A 408 2.31 22.92 1.30
C ASP A 408 2.90 22.21 0.09
N SER A 409 2.26 22.45 -1.05
CA SER A 409 2.45 21.65 -2.27
C SER A 409 3.83 21.91 -2.91
N ALA A 410 4.46 20.84 -3.42
CA ALA A 410 5.64 20.96 -4.26
C ALA A 410 5.38 21.78 -5.55
N VAL A 411 4.13 21.93 -5.96
CA VAL A 411 3.72 22.75 -7.11
C VAL A 411 3.42 24.17 -6.65
N PRO A 412 4.30 25.19 -6.90
CA PRO A 412 4.14 26.53 -6.34
C PRO A 412 2.82 27.19 -6.67
N GLN A 413 2.21 26.86 -7.83
CA GLN A 413 0.93 27.42 -8.25
C GLN A 413 -0.24 26.94 -7.39
N ALA A 414 -0.12 25.79 -6.70
CA ALA A 414 -1.13 25.28 -5.80
C ALA A 414 -1.07 25.95 -4.43
N GLY A 415 0.13 26.37 -3.99
CA GLY A 415 0.36 26.96 -2.66
C GLY A 415 0.00 25.99 -1.54
N THR A 416 -0.43 26.54 -0.41
CA THR A 416 -0.94 25.72 0.70
C THR A 416 -2.37 25.27 0.40
N VAL A 417 -2.57 23.96 0.34
CA VAL A 417 -3.82 23.28 -0.05
C VAL A 417 -4.50 22.73 1.19
N VAL A 418 -5.80 22.93 1.29
CA VAL A 418 -6.65 22.32 2.33
C VAL A 418 -7.62 21.37 1.65
N VAL A 419 -7.58 20.09 2.02
CA VAL A 419 -8.49 19.05 1.51
C VAL A 419 -9.37 18.55 2.64
N LEU A 420 -10.67 18.46 2.37
CA LEU A 420 -11.65 17.86 3.27
C LEU A 420 -12.20 16.60 2.62
N GLY A 421 -12.24 15.51 3.38
CA GLY A 421 -12.63 14.20 2.88
C GLY A 421 -13.62 13.45 3.77
N THR A 422 -14.39 12.59 3.15
CA THR A 422 -15.12 11.53 3.81
C THR A 422 -15.03 10.25 2.99
N ARG A 423 -14.96 9.12 3.68
CA ARG A 423 -14.88 7.79 3.06
C ARG A 423 -15.79 6.84 3.81
N VAL A 424 -16.59 6.07 3.06
CA VAL A 424 -17.43 4.99 3.57
C VAL A 424 -16.87 3.67 3.05
N GLY A 425 -16.54 2.77 3.96
CA GLY A 425 -16.11 1.40 3.65
C GLY A 425 -17.16 0.39 4.07
N ILE A 426 -17.42 -0.59 3.22
CA ILE A 426 -18.36 -1.69 3.48
C ILE A 426 -17.64 -3.02 3.21
N GLN A 427 -17.69 -3.92 4.18
CA GLN A 427 -17.25 -5.31 4.08
C GLN A 427 -18.46 -6.18 3.76
N PHE A 428 -18.40 -6.96 2.67
CA PHE A 428 -19.52 -7.84 2.26
C PHE A 428 -19.36 -9.28 2.72
#